data_9389769ba5ead1e5b8f9ff0c7c46aeb1
#
_entry.id   9389769ba5ead1e5b8f9ff0c7c46aeb1
#
_cell.length_a   1.000
_cell.length_b   1.000
_cell.length_c   1.000
_cell.angle_alpha   90.00
_cell.angle_beta   90.00
_cell.angle_gamma   90.00
#
_symmetry.space_group_name_H-M   'P 1'
#
loop_
_entity.id
_entity.type
_entity.pdbx_description
1 polymer ?
#
loop_
_entity_poly.entity_id
_entity_poly.type
_entity_poly.pdbx_seq_one_letter_code
_entity_poly.pdbx_strand_id
1 'polypeptide(L)'
;MANKQDMSKKIKKAILSLTDKSEIKLILKTLKKYKVDVISSGGTSKEIKKLGYKCIEVSDYTNSDEILDGRVKTLHPKLYAGILSKRENKKHKEELKKNDYDEIDLVIVNFYPFEKILKNTKNHIKLIENIDIGGPTLVRAAAKNYKSTTVLTSSNQYKEFIKDFEKNKGSTSLEFRK
;
A
#
# COMPACT_ATOMS: atom_id res chain seq x y z
N MET A 1 0.32 -3.37 -35.95
CA MET A 1 -0.61 -3.45 -34.78
C MET A 1 -0.24 -2.30 -33.86
N ALA A 2 -1.11 -1.30 -33.75
CA ALA A 2 -0.81 -0.06 -33.06
C ALA A 2 -0.54 -0.32 -31.57
N ASN A 3 0.62 0.14 -31.10
CA ASN A 3 0.95 0.24 -29.69
C ASN A 3 -0.17 1.01 -28.99
N LYS A 4 -1.07 0.32 -28.27
CA LYS A 4 -1.89 0.98 -27.26
C LYS A 4 -0.90 1.55 -26.25
N GLN A 5 -0.64 2.85 -26.34
CA GLN A 5 0.09 3.57 -25.32
C GLN A 5 -0.47 3.15 -23.97
N ASP A 6 0.39 2.55 -23.15
CA ASP A 6 0.13 2.28 -21.73
C ASP A 6 -0.15 3.65 -21.08
N MET A 7 -1.42 4.06 -21.07
CA MET A 7 -1.85 5.27 -20.38
C MET A 7 -1.75 5.01 -18.90
N SER A 8 -0.51 5.01 -18.40
CA SER A 8 -0.19 4.83 -17.00
C SER A 8 -0.87 5.94 -16.20
N LYS A 9 -1.94 5.58 -15.49
CA LYS A 9 -2.68 6.51 -14.65
C LYS A 9 -1.77 7.00 -13.53
N LYS A 10 -1.79 8.31 -13.24
CA LYS A 10 -1.06 8.88 -12.11
C LYS A 10 -1.49 8.22 -10.80
N ILE A 11 -0.53 7.88 -9.99
CA ILE A 11 -0.74 7.43 -8.62
C ILE A 11 -1.25 8.61 -7.80
N LYS A 12 -2.43 8.46 -7.21
CA LYS A 12 -3.07 9.47 -6.38
C LYS A 12 -3.17 9.05 -4.92
N LYS A 13 -3.26 7.75 -4.66
CA LYS A 13 -3.48 7.22 -3.32
C LYS A 13 -2.61 6.00 -3.07
N ALA A 14 -1.93 6.00 -1.94
CA ALA A 14 -1.02 4.93 -1.51
C ALA A 14 -1.40 4.41 -0.13
N ILE A 15 -1.32 3.09 0.08
CA ILE A 15 -1.37 2.50 1.42
C ILE A 15 0.02 2.00 1.81
N LEU A 16 0.47 2.37 3.02
CA LEU A 16 1.76 2.01 3.58
C LEU A 16 1.57 1.19 4.87
N SER A 17 2.22 0.03 4.93
CA SER A 17 2.28 -0.82 6.14
C SER A 17 3.70 -1.36 6.29
N LEU A 18 4.49 -0.73 7.16
CA LEU A 18 5.94 -0.93 7.22
C LEU A 18 6.38 -1.37 8.61
N THR A 19 7.08 -2.48 8.67
CA THR A 19 7.84 -2.92 9.85
C THR A 19 9.17 -2.19 9.92
N ASP A 20 9.98 -2.30 8.85
CA ASP A 20 11.19 -1.51 8.68
C ASP A 20 10.85 -0.15 8.06
N LYS A 21 11.18 0.92 8.77
CA LYS A 21 10.89 2.31 8.42
C LYS A 21 12.15 3.12 8.09
N SER A 22 13.31 2.48 8.00
CA SER A 22 14.60 3.15 7.82
C SER A 22 14.62 4.08 6.61
N GLU A 23 14.06 3.65 5.48
CA GLU A 23 14.03 4.40 4.21
C GLU A 23 12.69 5.12 3.94
N ILE A 24 11.78 5.19 4.94
CA ILE A 24 10.42 5.75 4.75
C ILE A 24 10.46 7.21 4.28
N LYS A 25 11.42 7.99 4.77
CA LYS A 25 11.55 9.42 4.43
C LYS A 25 11.79 9.64 2.93
N LEU A 26 12.52 8.74 2.28
CA LEU A 26 12.80 8.79 0.85
C LEU A 26 11.50 8.67 0.04
N ILE A 27 10.68 7.70 0.38
CA ILE A 27 9.37 7.48 -0.25
C ILE A 27 8.43 8.66 0.02
N LEU A 28 8.30 9.09 1.27
CA LEU A 28 7.39 10.18 1.64
C LEU A 28 7.71 11.50 0.93
N LYS A 29 9.01 11.82 0.76
CA LYS A 29 9.43 13.00 -0.01
C LYS A 29 8.93 12.95 -1.44
N THR A 30 9.05 11.79 -2.08
CA THR A 30 8.60 11.57 -3.46
C THR A 30 7.08 11.62 -3.56
N LEU A 31 6.35 10.92 -2.70
CA LEU A 31 4.89 10.93 -2.71
C LEU A 31 4.32 12.34 -2.48
N LYS A 32 4.91 13.11 -1.55
CA LYS A 32 4.54 14.52 -1.30
C LYS A 32 4.75 15.40 -2.54
N LYS A 33 5.88 15.27 -3.24
CA LYS A 33 6.18 16.01 -4.48
C LYS A 33 5.07 15.84 -5.52
N TYR A 34 4.50 14.65 -5.62
CA TYR A 34 3.45 14.31 -6.58
C TYR A 34 2.02 14.38 -6.02
N LYS A 35 1.86 14.91 -4.79
CA LYS A 35 0.56 15.09 -4.11
C LYS A 35 -0.22 13.77 -3.97
N VAL A 36 0.49 12.70 -3.64
CA VAL A 36 -0.11 11.39 -3.37
C VAL A 36 -0.63 11.36 -1.94
N ASP A 37 -1.90 11.02 -1.75
CA ASP A 37 -2.48 10.79 -0.44
C ASP A 37 -1.94 9.49 0.14
N VAL A 38 -1.51 9.53 1.40
CA VAL A 38 -0.95 8.37 2.10
C VAL A 38 -1.93 7.90 3.16
N ILE A 39 -2.34 6.62 3.06
CA ILE A 39 -3.14 5.91 4.06
C ILE A 39 -2.22 4.97 4.82
N SER A 40 -2.33 4.93 6.13
CA SER A 40 -1.56 4.01 6.97
C SER A 40 -2.23 3.79 8.33
N SER A 41 -1.72 2.86 9.11
CA SER A 41 -2.18 2.59 10.47
C SER A 41 -1.03 2.32 11.43
N GLY A 42 -1.33 2.33 12.72
CA GLY A 42 -0.43 1.90 13.78
C GLY A 42 0.93 2.60 13.77
N GLY A 43 2.01 1.83 13.94
CA GLY A 43 3.37 2.36 14.04
C GLY A 43 3.88 3.05 12.78
N THR A 44 3.38 2.69 11.59
CA THR A 44 3.76 3.35 10.33
C THR A 44 3.15 4.74 10.24
N SER A 45 1.86 4.90 10.57
CA SER A 45 1.20 6.19 10.59
C SER A 45 1.83 7.15 11.61
N LYS A 46 2.13 6.66 12.81
CA LYS A 46 2.83 7.44 13.85
C LYS A 46 4.17 7.98 13.34
N GLU A 47 4.95 7.15 12.66
CA GLU A 47 6.25 7.57 12.11
C GLU A 47 6.09 8.58 10.96
N ILE A 48 5.12 8.40 10.07
CA ILE A 48 4.82 9.35 8.99
C ILE A 48 4.49 10.73 9.56
N LYS A 49 3.62 10.80 10.58
CA LYS A 49 3.21 12.04 11.25
C LYS A 49 4.38 12.67 12.00
N LYS A 50 5.19 11.90 12.70
CA LYS A 50 6.42 12.36 13.38
C LYS A 50 7.41 13.01 12.43
N LEU A 51 7.52 12.51 11.21
CA LEU A 51 8.36 13.08 10.14
C LEU A 51 7.74 14.33 9.47
N GLY A 52 6.60 14.82 9.93
CA GLY A 52 5.94 16.03 9.41
C GLY A 52 5.19 15.81 8.08
N TYR A 53 4.82 14.57 7.75
CA TYR A 53 4.01 14.28 6.57
C TYR A 53 2.55 14.03 6.94
N LYS A 54 1.64 14.39 6.01
CA LYS A 54 0.22 14.06 6.16
C LYS A 54 0.02 12.56 5.98
N CYS A 55 -0.85 11.99 6.82
CA CYS A 55 -1.24 10.59 6.78
C CYS A 55 -2.70 10.46 7.19
N ILE A 56 -3.48 9.77 6.38
CA ILE A 56 -4.86 9.39 6.67
C ILE A 56 -4.81 8.08 7.45
N GLU A 57 -5.39 8.04 8.65
CA GLU A 57 -5.52 6.78 9.38
C GLU A 57 -6.46 5.83 8.64
N VAL A 58 -6.16 4.53 8.70
CA VAL A 58 -7.04 3.52 8.11
C VAL A 58 -8.43 3.59 8.71
N SER A 59 -8.56 3.81 10.02
CA SER A 59 -9.85 3.98 10.72
C SER A 59 -10.64 5.15 10.16
N ASP A 60 -10.01 6.31 9.97
CA ASP A 60 -10.65 7.49 9.39
C ASP A 60 -11.07 7.24 7.93
N TYR A 61 -10.19 6.59 7.16
CA TYR A 61 -10.46 6.30 5.74
C TYR A 61 -11.60 5.31 5.55
N THR A 62 -11.67 4.28 6.40
CA THR A 62 -12.68 3.21 6.31
C THR A 62 -13.96 3.54 7.09
N ASN A 63 -13.90 4.51 7.99
CA ASN A 63 -14.92 4.78 9.01
C ASN A 63 -15.22 3.53 9.86
N SER A 64 -14.17 2.79 10.21
CA SER A 64 -14.22 1.56 10.99
C SER A 64 -13.04 1.50 11.95
N ASP A 65 -13.33 1.31 13.22
CA ASP A 65 -12.31 1.20 14.24
C ASP A 65 -11.46 -0.07 14.09
N GLU A 66 -10.25 0.00 14.60
CA GLU A 66 -9.40 -1.16 14.80
C GLU A 66 -10.00 -2.03 15.92
N ILE A 67 -10.20 -3.32 15.67
CA ILE A 67 -10.82 -4.26 16.62
C ILE A 67 -9.92 -5.47 16.87
N LEU A 68 -10.24 -6.23 17.92
CA LEU A 68 -9.49 -7.43 18.34
C LEU A 68 -8.01 -7.13 18.59
N ASP A 69 -7.73 -6.07 19.34
CA ASP A 69 -6.36 -5.61 19.69
C ASP A 69 -5.48 -5.37 18.44
N GLY A 70 -6.10 -4.91 17.35
CA GLY A 70 -5.41 -4.61 16.10
C GLY A 70 -5.22 -5.78 15.15
N ARG A 71 -5.77 -6.94 15.45
CA ARG A 71 -5.76 -8.08 14.52
C ARG A 71 -6.58 -7.82 13.26
N VAL A 72 -7.61 -6.95 13.37
CA VAL A 72 -8.44 -6.51 12.24
C VAL A 72 -8.38 -4.99 12.17
N LYS A 73 -7.65 -4.48 11.18
CA LYS A 73 -7.54 -3.05 10.89
C LYS A 73 -7.51 -2.75 9.40
N THR A 74 -6.75 -3.50 8.62
CA THR A 74 -6.65 -3.32 7.16
C THR A 74 -7.54 -4.26 6.37
N LEU A 75 -8.21 -5.22 7.01
CA LEU A 75 -9.11 -6.17 6.36
C LEU A 75 -10.51 -5.55 6.18
N HIS A 76 -10.61 -4.54 5.33
CA HIS A 76 -11.84 -3.80 5.11
C HIS A 76 -12.19 -3.72 3.61
N PRO A 77 -13.46 -3.94 3.20
CA PRO A 77 -13.88 -3.91 1.79
C PRO A 77 -13.45 -2.65 1.05
N LYS A 78 -13.49 -1.47 1.67
CA LYS A 78 -13.10 -0.19 1.06
C LYS A 78 -11.65 -0.19 0.57
N LEU A 79 -10.72 -0.77 1.34
CA LEU A 79 -9.32 -0.88 0.94
C LEU A 79 -9.15 -1.88 -0.22
N TYR A 80 -9.72 -3.06 -0.09
CA TYR A 80 -9.56 -4.11 -1.10
C TYR A 80 -10.28 -3.82 -2.40
N ALA A 81 -11.45 -3.20 -2.35
CA ALA A 81 -12.14 -2.73 -3.56
C ALA A 81 -11.30 -1.67 -4.28
N GLY A 82 -10.71 -0.72 -3.55
CA GLY A 82 -9.80 0.29 -4.10
C GLY A 82 -8.58 -0.31 -4.79
N ILE A 83 -7.98 -1.36 -4.21
CA ILE A 83 -6.81 -2.05 -4.76
C ILE A 83 -7.19 -2.94 -5.94
N LEU A 84 -8.27 -3.73 -5.82
CA LEU A 84 -8.64 -4.80 -6.76
C LEU A 84 -9.47 -4.31 -7.96
N SER A 85 -10.02 -3.11 -7.94
CA SER A 85 -10.82 -2.58 -9.03
C SER A 85 -10.01 -2.47 -10.33
N LYS A 86 -10.50 -3.08 -11.41
CA LYS A 86 -9.91 -2.96 -12.74
C LYS A 86 -10.28 -1.60 -13.31
N ARG A 87 -9.28 -0.75 -13.58
CA ARG A 87 -9.47 0.66 -13.98
C ARG A 87 -10.20 0.83 -15.30
N GLU A 88 -10.15 -0.15 -16.19
CA GLU A 88 -10.85 -0.17 -17.49
C GLU A 88 -12.29 -0.71 -17.40
N ASN A 89 -12.67 -1.36 -16.27
CA ASN A 89 -13.98 -1.98 -16.10
C ASN A 89 -15.02 -0.96 -15.60
N LYS A 90 -16.01 -0.65 -16.43
CA LYS A 90 -17.08 0.31 -16.12
C LYS A 90 -17.87 -0.08 -14.86
N LYS A 91 -18.26 -1.37 -14.74
CA LYS A 91 -19.00 -1.88 -13.60
C LYS A 91 -18.22 -1.68 -12.28
N HIS A 92 -16.91 -1.96 -12.28
CA HIS A 92 -16.08 -1.72 -11.08
C HIS A 92 -16.04 -0.23 -10.70
N LYS A 93 -15.97 0.68 -11.67
CA LYS A 93 -16.01 2.12 -11.40
C LYS A 93 -17.36 2.56 -10.81
N GLU A 94 -18.45 2.03 -11.33
CA GLU A 94 -19.80 2.30 -10.82
C GLU A 94 -19.97 1.77 -9.39
N GLU A 95 -19.47 0.56 -9.10
CA GLU A 95 -19.51 -0.04 -7.77
C GLU A 95 -18.67 0.77 -6.77
N LEU A 96 -17.47 1.22 -7.13
CA LEU A 96 -16.67 2.11 -6.28
C LEU A 96 -17.42 3.42 -5.99
N LYS A 97 -17.95 4.07 -7.04
CA LYS A 97 -18.69 5.33 -6.90
C LYS A 97 -19.93 5.16 -6.03
N LYS A 98 -20.71 4.08 -6.22
CA LYS A 98 -21.91 3.78 -5.42
C LYS A 98 -21.61 3.66 -3.92
N ASN A 99 -20.43 3.12 -3.58
CA ASN A 99 -20.02 2.88 -2.20
C ASN A 99 -19.14 4.01 -1.62
N ASP A 100 -18.89 5.08 -2.38
CA ASP A 100 -17.93 6.15 -2.01
C ASP A 100 -16.52 5.60 -1.69
N TYR A 101 -16.03 4.73 -2.56
CA TYR A 101 -14.71 4.12 -2.45
C TYR A 101 -13.78 4.67 -3.53
N ASP A 102 -12.57 5.04 -3.12
CA ASP A 102 -11.53 5.49 -4.04
C ASP A 102 -10.68 4.32 -4.56
N GLU A 103 -10.03 4.57 -5.69
CA GLU A 103 -8.96 3.70 -6.19
C GLU A 103 -7.70 3.88 -5.34
N ILE A 104 -7.01 2.78 -5.02
CA ILE A 104 -5.69 2.75 -4.37
C ILE A 104 -4.69 2.27 -5.41
N ASP A 105 -3.72 3.13 -5.74
CA ASP A 105 -2.85 2.94 -6.90
C ASP A 105 -1.47 2.37 -6.52
N LEU A 106 -1.09 2.48 -5.24
CA LEU A 106 0.20 2.06 -4.73
C LEU A 106 0.05 1.38 -3.36
N VAL A 107 0.67 0.22 -3.24
CA VAL A 107 0.77 -0.54 -1.99
C VAL A 107 2.24 -0.72 -1.64
N ILE A 108 2.65 -0.26 -0.46
CA ILE A 108 4.01 -0.43 0.05
C ILE A 108 3.94 -1.17 1.39
N VAL A 109 4.43 -2.38 1.39
CA VAL A 109 4.41 -3.26 2.56
C VAL A 109 5.76 -3.93 2.69
N ASN A 110 6.38 -3.87 3.85
CA ASN A 110 7.44 -4.80 4.20
C ASN A 110 7.04 -5.63 5.41
N PHE A 111 7.42 -6.89 5.36
CA PHE A 111 6.95 -7.89 6.31
C PHE A 111 7.78 -7.92 7.58
N TYR A 112 7.19 -8.42 8.65
CA TYR A 112 7.93 -8.83 9.83
C TYR A 112 8.96 -9.88 9.46
N PRO A 113 10.20 -9.75 9.93
CA PRO A 113 11.22 -10.79 9.74
C PRO A 113 10.93 -11.97 10.68
N PHE A 114 9.89 -12.75 10.38
CA PHE A 114 9.41 -13.84 11.22
C PHE A 114 10.51 -14.84 11.59
N GLU A 115 11.43 -15.11 10.66
CA GLU A 115 12.60 -15.94 10.91
C GLU A 115 13.51 -15.40 12.03
N LYS A 116 13.66 -14.06 12.13
CA LYS A 116 14.43 -13.44 13.23
C LYS A 116 13.70 -13.59 14.55
N ILE A 117 12.38 -13.45 14.53
CA ILE A 117 11.56 -13.62 15.73
C ILE A 117 11.65 -15.07 16.22
N LEU A 118 11.52 -16.03 15.31
CA LEU A 118 11.62 -17.46 15.60
C LEU A 118 12.98 -17.84 16.23
N LYS A 119 14.08 -17.20 15.78
CA LYS A 119 15.41 -17.41 16.38
C LYS A 119 15.54 -16.78 17.78
N ASN A 120 14.80 -15.72 18.08
CA ASN A 120 14.96 -14.93 19.28
C ASN A 120 13.96 -15.27 20.40
N THR A 121 12.94 -16.07 20.13
CA THR A 121 11.98 -16.49 21.16
C THR A 121 11.44 -17.88 20.89
N LYS A 122 11.26 -18.65 21.98
CA LYS A 122 10.53 -19.92 22.00
C LYS A 122 9.10 -19.76 22.53
N ASN A 123 8.70 -18.54 22.86
CA ASN A 123 7.37 -18.27 23.38
C ASN A 123 6.34 -18.38 22.25
N HIS A 124 5.56 -19.46 22.28
CA HIS A 124 4.58 -19.79 21.23
C HIS A 124 3.53 -18.69 21.05
N ILE A 125 3.04 -18.09 22.14
CA ILE A 125 2.05 -17.01 22.07
C ILE A 125 2.63 -15.81 21.30
N LYS A 126 3.88 -15.42 21.63
CA LYS A 126 4.57 -14.33 20.90
C LYS A 126 4.77 -14.65 19.42
N LEU A 127 5.06 -15.90 19.08
CA LEU A 127 5.19 -16.31 17.68
C LEU A 127 3.87 -16.17 16.94
N ILE A 128 2.77 -16.63 17.52
CA ILE A 128 1.44 -16.53 16.90
C ILE A 128 1.04 -15.06 16.68
N GLU A 129 1.25 -14.19 17.69
CA GLU A 129 0.93 -12.76 17.56
C GLU A 129 1.76 -12.00 16.51
N ASN A 130 2.89 -12.55 16.08
CA ASN A 130 3.71 -11.97 15.02
C ASN A 130 3.40 -12.52 13.62
N ILE A 131 2.36 -13.33 13.45
CA ILE A 131 1.86 -13.72 12.13
C ILE A 131 1.15 -12.52 11.51
N ASP A 132 1.75 -11.96 10.47
CA ASP A 132 1.17 -10.83 9.74
C ASP A 132 0.07 -11.32 8.78
N ILE A 133 -1.15 -10.86 9.00
CA ILE A 133 -2.29 -11.14 8.11
C ILE A 133 -2.50 -10.00 7.11
N GLY A 134 -2.48 -8.77 7.59
CA GLY A 134 -2.84 -7.58 6.80
C GLY A 134 -1.84 -7.28 5.68
N GLY A 135 -0.55 -7.31 5.98
CA GLY A 135 0.50 -7.03 5.00
C GLY A 135 0.48 -7.97 3.80
N PRO A 136 0.56 -9.31 4.01
CA PRO A 136 0.50 -10.28 2.92
C PRO A 136 -0.78 -10.19 2.08
N THR A 137 -1.93 -9.95 2.69
CA THR A 137 -3.20 -9.82 1.94
C THR A 137 -3.24 -8.56 1.08
N LEU A 138 -2.73 -7.42 1.55
CA LEU A 138 -2.58 -6.19 0.75
C LEU A 138 -1.67 -6.42 -0.46
N VAL A 139 -0.52 -7.07 -0.25
CA VAL A 139 0.43 -7.39 -1.33
C VAL A 139 -0.21 -8.31 -2.37
N ARG A 140 -0.89 -9.37 -1.93
CA ARG A 140 -1.57 -10.30 -2.84
C ARG A 140 -2.66 -9.62 -3.67
N ALA A 141 -3.44 -8.71 -3.05
CA ALA A 141 -4.46 -7.94 -3.75
C ALA A 141 -3.84 -7.04 -4.84
N ALA A 142 -2.78 -6.31 -4.50
CA ALA A 142 -2.09 -5.43 -5.45
C ALA A 142 -1.44 -6.22 -6.59
N ALA A 143 -0.75 -7.32 -6.28
CA ALA A 143 -0.14 -8.20 -7.29
C ALA A 143 -1.19 -8.80 -8.24
N LYS A 144 -2.35 -9.21 -7.73
CA LYS A 144 -3.46 -9.69 -8.59
C LYS A 144 -3.94 -8.61 -9.57
N ASN A 145 -3.83 -7.34 -9.21
CA ASN A 145 -4.24 -6.19 -10.03
C ASN A 145 -3.05 -5.35 -10.54
N TYR A 146 -1.88 -5.98 -10.78
CA TYR A 146 -0.64 -5.30 -11.19
C TYR A 146 -0.77 -4.38 -12.41
N LYS A 147 -1.74 -4.65 -13.29
CA LYS A 147 -2.03 -3.76 -14.43
C LYS A 147 -2.49 -2.36 -13.99
N SER A 148 -3.08 -2.25 -12.82
CA SER A 148 -3.66 -1.00 -12.30
C SER A 148 -2.98 -0.49 -11.03
N THR A 149 -2.37 -1.37 -10.24
CA THR A 149 -1.83 -1.06 -8.92
C THR A 149 -0.36 -1.45 -8.84
N THR A 150 0.47 -0.54 -8.34
CA THR A 150 1.88 -0.81 -8.07
C THR A 150 2.04 -1.43 -6.68
N VAL A 151 2.94 -2.39 -6.51
CA VAL A 151 3.26 -2.97 -5.21
C VAL A 151 4.77 -2.97 -4.96
N LEU A 152 5.17 -2.55 -3.76
CA LEU A 152 6.54 -2.66 -3.25
C LEU A 152 6.52 -3.48 -1.97
N THR A 153 7.45 -4.44 -1.87
CA THR A 153 7.55 -5.36 -0.72
C THR A 153 8.85 -5.24 0.07
N SER A 154 9.77 -4.41 -0.42
CA SER A 154 11.08 -4.19 0.19
C SER A 154 11.56 -2.76 -0.03
N SER A 155 12.28 -2.20 0.96
CA SER A 155 12.97 -0.92 0.83
C SER A 155 14.03 -0.90 -0.30
N ASN A 156 14.56 -2.05 -0.67
CA ASN A 156 15.51 -2.17 -1.80
C ASN A 156 14.89 -1.73 -3.14
N GLN A 157 13.57 -1.81 -3.29
CA GLN A 157 12.85 -1.39 -4.50
C GLN A 157 12.62 0.13 -4.58
N TYR A 158 12.83 0.88 -3.50
CA TYR A 158 12.45 2.29 -3.44
C TYR A 158 13.18 3.17 -4.45
N LYS A 159 14.47 2.96 -4.64
CA LYS A 159 15.26 3.75 -5.61
C LYS A 159 14.81 3.51 -7.04
N GLU A 160 14.56 2.26 -7.40
CA GLU A 160 14.06 1.89 -8.73
C GLU A 160 12.65 2.42 -8.96
N PHE A 161 11.76 2.26 -7.98
CA PHE A 161 10.42 2.84 -8.01
C PHE A 161 10.47 4.35 -8.25
N ILE A 162 11.26 5.09 -7.48
CA ILE A 162 11.36 6.56 -7.61
C ILE A 162 11.84 6.94 -9.01
N LYS A 163 12.84 6.26 -9.54
CA LYS A 163 13.35 6.50 -10.89
C LYS A 163 12.27 6.29 -11.96
N ASP A 164 11.53 5.18 -11.89
CA ASP A 164 10.45 4.88 -12.83
C ASP A 164 9.28 5.86 -12.65
N PHE A 165 8.91 6.16 -11.41
CA PHE A 165 7.82 7.06 -11.04
C PHE A 165 8.05 8.50 -11.51
N GLU A 166 9.27 9.02 -11.35
CA GLU A 166 9.64 10.36 -11.82
C GLU A 166 9.74 10.42 -13.34
N LYS A 167 10.33 9.41 -13.98
CA LYS A 167 10.37 9.27 -15.44
C LYS A 167 8.96 9.30 -16.03
N ASN A 168 8.00 8.66 -15.38
CA ASN A 168 6.60 8.59 -15.82
C ASN A 168 5.71 9.70 -15.20
N LYS A 169 6.33 10.78 -14.65
CA LYS A 169 5.64 11.99 -14.15
C LYS A 169 4.52 11.69 -13.12
N GLY A 170 4.79 10.80 -12.17
CA GLY A 170 3.84 10.43 -11.10
C GLY A 170 3.01 9.18 -11.40
N SER A 171 3.49 8.35 -12.29
CA SER A 171 2.94 7.04 -12.64
C SER A 171 4.03 5.99 -12.62
N THR A 172 3.70 4.71 -12.76
CA THR A 172 4.69 3.66 -12.99
C THR A 172 4.44 2.97 -14.32
N SER A 173 5.51 2.51 -14.96
CA SER A 173 5.41 1.73 -16.19
C SER A 173 4.81 0.34 -15.91
N LEU A 174 4.20 -0.27 -16.93
CA LEU A 174 3.71 -1.65 -16.81
C LEU A 174 4.87 -2.63 -16.59
N GLU A 175 6.02 -2.34 -17.18
CA GLU A 175 7.23 -3.15 -17.01
C GLU A 175 7.68 -3.17 -15.55
N PHE A 176 7.71 -2.01 -14.89
CA PHE A 176 8.02 -1.93 -13.45
C PHE A 176 7.02 -2.71 -12.58
N ARG A 177 5.75 -2.79 -12.99
CA ARG A 177 4.70 -3.46 -12.21
C ARG A 177 4.64 -4.97 -12.42
N LYS A 178 5.30 -5.53 -13.44
CA LYS A 178 5.40 -6.97 -13.68
C LYS A 178 6.43 -7.63 -12.80
#